data_e8bbfd896058979624e864dabc9788bd
#
_entry.id   e8bbfd896058979624e864dabc9788bd
#
_cell.length_a   1.000
_cell.length_b   1.000
_cell.length_c   1.000
_cell.angle_alpha   90.00
_cell.angle_beta   90.00
_cell.angle_gamma   90.00
#
_symmetry.space_group_name_H-M   'P 1'
#
loop_
_entity.id
_entity.type
_entity.pdbx_description
1 polymer ?
#
loop_
_entity_poly.entity_id
_entity_poly.type
_entity_poly.pdbx_seq_one_letter_code
_entity_poly.pdbx_strand_id
1 'polypeptide(L)'
;LLVNGARENARRNRITNTRFLKGDLYQETETPPWQGAAFNKLLIDPPRSGAMEVIRHLASVLPERIVYVSCYPSTLARDAGYLVDELGYRFESACVMDMFPQTSHVESIALFTKR
;
A
#
# COMPACT_ATOMS: atom_id res chain seq x y z
N LEU A 1 14.85 12.81 -4.66
CA LEU A 1 16.11 12.09 -4.45
C LEU A 1 15.93 10.57 -4.49
N LEU A 2 15.01 10.03 -3.66
CA LEU A 2 14.74 8.58 -3.63
C LEU A 2 14.16 8.08 -4.95
N VAL A 3 13.26 8.83 -5.55
CA VAL A 3 12.64 8.50 -6.83
C VAL A 3 13.69 8.45 -7.94
N ASN A 4 14.62 9.40 -7.96
CA ASN A 4 15.70 9.41 -8.94
C ASN A 4 16.65 8.22 -8.75
N GLY A 5 16.92 7.84 -7.51
CA GLY A 5 17.69 6.64 -7.20
C GLY A 5 17.02 5.37 -7.70
N ALA A 6 15.71 5.26 -7.52
CA ALA A 6 14.93 4.13 -8.01
C ALA A 6 14.97 4.03 -9.54
N ARG A 7 14.82 5.16 -10.24
CA ARG A 7 14.93 5.21 -11.70
C ARG A 7 16.29 4.75 -12.19
N GLU A 8 17.35 5.22 -11.54
CA GLU A 8 18.72 4.84 -11.90
C GLU A 8 18.97 3.35 -11.66
N ASN A 9 18.48 2.81 -10.54
CA ASN A 9 18.60 1.39 -10.26
C ASN A 9 17.87 0.54 -11.31
N ALA A 10 16.68 0.94 -11.71
CA ALA A 10 15.93 0.26 -12.76
C ALA A 10 16.70 0.29 -14.08
N ARG A 11 17.26 1.44 -14.45
CA ARG A 11 18.05 1.59 -15.67
C ARG A 11 19.27 0.67 -15.66
N ARG A 12 20.02 0.65 -14.55
CA ARG A 12 21.20 -0.21 -14.41
C ARG A 12 20.88 -1.69 -14.53
N ASN A 13 19.69 -2.09 -14.08
CA ASN A 13 19.25 -3.48 -14.12
C ASN A 13 18.41 -3.79 -15.34
N ARG A 14 18.34 -2.89 -16.32
CA ARG A 14 17.60 -3.05 -17.58
C ARG A 14 16.11 -3.34 -17.37
N ILE A 15 15.51 -2.75 -16.32
CA ILE A 15 14.08 -2.88 -16.04
C ILE A 15 13.37 -1.72 -16.75
N THR A 16 12.48 -2.04 -17.69
CA THR A 16 11.85 -1.06 -18.56
C THR A 16 10.33 -0.94 -18.35
N ASN A 17 9.73 -1.83 -17.56
CA ASN A 17 8.29 -1.90 -17.32
C ASN A 17 7.86 -1.23 -16.02
N THR A 18 8.63 -0.24 -15.54
CA THR A 18 8.37 0.45 -14.28
C THR A 18 8.25 1.96 -14.49
N ARG A 19 7.45 2.60 -13.65
CA ARG A 19 7.38 4.05 -13.51
C ARG A 19 7.54 4.42 -12.05
N PHE A 20 8.32 5.46 -11.78
CA PHE A 20 8.58 5.94 -10.43
C PHE A 20 8.08 7.38 -10.32
N LEU A 21 7.17 7.62 -9.40
CA LEU A 21 6.51 8.92 -9.23
C LEU A 21 6.64 9.34 -7.77
N LYS A 22 6.92 10.63 -7.58
CA LYS A 22 6.92 11.23 -6.25
C LYS A 22 5.52 11.76 -5.94
N GLY A 23 5.02 11.49 -4.74
CA GLY A 23 3.77 12.05 -4.26
C GLY A 23 3.71 12.04 -2.75
N ASP A 24 3.05 13.03 -2.18
CA ASP A 24 2.71 13.04 -0.75
C ASP A 24 1.31 12.44 -0.60
N LEU A 25 1.28 11.19 -0.18
CA LEU A 25 0.03 10.42 -0.10
C LEU A 25 -0.82 10.77 1.12
N TYR A 26 -0.33 11.62 2.00
CA TYR A 26 -1.10 12.14 3.14
C TYR A 26 -1.91 13.39 2.80
N GLN A 27 -1.71 13.97 1.64
CA GLN A 27 -2.44 15.15 1.18
C GLN A 27 -3.74 14.70 0.52
N GLU A 28 -4.85 14.76 1.25
CA GLU A 28 -6.16 14.35 0.73
C GLU A 28 -6.64 15.22 -0.42
N THR A 29 -6.19 16.45 -0.48
CA THR A 29 -6.57 17.42 -1.52
C THR A 29 -5.74 17.31 -2.80
N GLU A 30 -4.61 16.62 -2.75
CA GLU A 30 -3.78 16.42 -3.93
C GLU A 30 -4.32 15.30 -4.80
N THR A 31 -4.21 15.49 -6.10
CA THR A 31 -4.46 14.42 -7.07
C THR A 31 -3.40 13.34 -6.87
N PRO A 32 -3.79 12.08 -6.60
CA PRO A 32 -2.80 11.03 -6.45
C PRO A 32 -2.02 10.81 -7.75
N PRO A 33 -0.73 10.46 -7.66
CA PRO A 33 0.12 10.32 -8.86
C PRO A 33 -0.33 9.21 -9.81
N TRP A 34 -1.18 8.29 -9.35
CA TRP A 34 -1.72 7.23 -10.19
C TRP A 34 -3.10 7.58 -10.80
N GLN A 35 -3.59 8.79 -10.60
CA GLN A 35 -4.90 9.16 -11.13
C GLN A 35 -4.93 8.98 -12.65
N GLY A 36 -5.99 8.34 -13.12
CA GLY A 36 -6.12 8.01 -14.54
C GLY A 36 -5.39 6.73 -14.95
N ALA A 37 -4.56 6.16 -14.09
CA ALA A 37 -3.93 4.87 -14.36
C ALA A 37 -4.88 3.73 -14.00
N ALA A 38 -4.92 2.69 -14.83
CA ALA A 38 -5.63 1.46 -14.52
C ALA A 38 -4.64 0.45 -13.96
N PHE A 39 -4.89 -0.05 -12.76
CA PHE A 39 -4.10 -1.12 -12.18
C PHE A 39 -5.02 -2.07 -11.41
N ASN A 40 -4.66 -3.34 -11.33
CA ASN A 40 -5.48 -4.37 -10.70
C ASN A 40 -4.85 -4.96 -9.43
N LYS A 41 -3.61 -4.62 -9.13
CA LYS A 41 -2.93 -5.06 -7.91
C LYS A 41 -2.25 -3.88 -7.25
N LEU A 42 -2.32 -3.84 -5.93
CA LEU A 42 -1.71 -2.78 -5.13
C LEU A 42 -0.93 -3.41 -3.99
N LEU A 43 0.31 -2.98 -3.83
CA LEU A 43 1.11 -3.26 -2.63
C LEU A 43 1.33 -1.94 -1.90
N ILE A 44 0.96 -1.90 -0.63
CA ILE A 44 1.20 -0.74 0.23
C ILE A 44 2.00 -1.15 1.46
N ASP A 45 2.91 -0.28 1.85
CA ASP A 45 3.78 -0.45 3.01
C ASP A 45 3.90 0.90 3.73
N PRO A 46 2.81 1.34 4.40
CA PRO A 46 2.78 2.67 5.01
C PRO A 46 3.56 2.73 6.32
N PRO A 47 3.85 3.93 6.80
CA PRO A 47 4.38 4.11 8.14
C PRO A 47 3.34 3.75 9.21
N ARG A 48 3.70 3.93 10.49
CA ARG A 48 2.86 3.57 11.65
C ARG A 48 1.49 4.25 11.65
N SER A 49 1.38 5.43 11.03
CA SER A 49 0.11 6.16 10.93
C SER A 49 -0.90 5.50 9.96
N GLY A 50 -0.46 4.51 9.19
CA GLY A 50 -1.31 3.79 8.26
C GLY A 50 -1.44 4.46 6.91
N ALA A 51 -2.44 4.04 6.14
CA ALA A 51 -2.63 4.44 4.75
C ALA A 51 -4.07 4.90 4.45
N MET A 52 -4.78 5.45 5.43
CA MET A 52 -6.19 5.81 5.26
C MET A 52 -6.41 6.77 4.10
N GLU A 53 -5.52 7.74 3.93
CA GLU A 53 -5.61 8.74 2.86
C GLU A 53 -5.51 8.08 1.48
N VAL A 54 -4.56 7.14 1.33
CA VAL A 54 -4.41 6.35 0.10
C VAL A 54 -5.66 5.50 -0.16
N ILE A 55 -6.14 4.82 0.89
CA ILE A 55 -7.29 3.91 0.79
C ILE A 55 -8.55 4.65 0.35
N ARG A 56 -8.77 5.86 0.84
CA ARG A 56 -9.90 6.68 0.40
C ARG A 56 -9.88 6.98 -1.10
N HIS A 57 -8.70 7.18 -1.66
CA HIS A 57 -8.56 7.39 -3.10
C HIS A 57 -8.79 6.12 -3.91
N LEU A 58 -8.72 4.94 -3.31
CA LEU A 58 -8.94 3.68 -4.01
C LEU A 58 -10.40 3.46 -4.44
N ALA A 59 -11.33 4.20 -3.86
CA ALA A 59 -12.75 4.07 -4.21
C ALA A 59 -13.02 4.26 -5.71
N SER A 60 -12.18 5.04 -6.40
CA SER A 60 -12.31 5.29 -7.84
C SER A 60 -11.61 4.23 -8.70
N VAL A 61 -10.72 3.45 -8.15
CA VAL A 61 -9.92 2.45 -8.89
C VAL A 61 -10.36 1.03 -8.57
N LEU A 62 -10.52 0.72 -7.29
CA LEU A 62 -10.90 -0.60 -6.77
C LEU A 62 -10.05 -1.74 -7.35
N PRO A 63 -8.73 -1.77 -7.07
CA PRO A 63 -7.90 -2.86 -7.57
C PRO A 63 -8.40 -4.22 -7.08
N GLU A 64 -8.17 -5.26 -7.85
CA GLU A 64 -8.65 -6.62 -7.53
C GLU A 64 -8.01 -7.21 -6.29
N ARG A 65 -6.73 -6.89 -6.06
CA ARG A 65 -5.97 -7.39 -4.92
C ARG A 65 -5.18 -6.27 -4.28
N ILE A 66 -5.19 -6.28 -2.95
CA ILE A 66 -4.39 -5.36 -2.15
C ILE A 66 -3.59 -6.18 -1.16
N VAL A 67 -2.27 -5.99 -1.17
CA VAL A 67 -1.37 -6.51 -0.14
C VAL A 67 -0.93 -5.33 0.72
N TYR A 68 -1.21 -5.44 2.00
CA TYR A 68 -0.90 -4.40 2.98
C TYR A 68 0.18 -4.93 3.93
N VAL A 69 1.34 -4.32 3.90
CA VAL A 69 2.44 -4.60 4.83
C VAL A 69 2.39 -3.56 5.94
N SER A 70 2.33 -3.99 7.18
CA SER A 70 2.15 -3.08 8.31
C SER A 70 3.19 -3.32 9.39
N CYS A 71 3.76 -2.25 9.91
CA CYS A 71 4.58 -2.29 11.11
C CYS A 71 3.78 -1.92 12.38
N TYR A 72 2.48 -1.65 12.26
CA TYR A 72 1.66 -1.19 13.39
C TYR A 72 0.26 -1.80 13.32
N PRO A 73 -0.04 -2.81 14.16
CA PRO A 73 -1.31 -3.54 14.07
C PRO A 73 -2.57 -2.69 14.24
N SER A 74 -2.51 -1.65 15.06
CA SER A 74 -3.69 -0.80 15.32
C SER A 74 -4.16 -0.05 14.07
N THR A 75 -3.24 0.52 13.30
CA THR A 75 -3.60 1.22 12.06
C THR A 75 -3.95 0.25 10.94
N LEU A 76 -3.34 -0.92 10.91
CA LEU A 76 -3.76 -1.99 10.01
C LEU A 76 -5.21 -2.38 10.27
N ALA A 77 -5.60 -2.58 11.52
CA ALA A 77 -6.97 -2.95 11.87
C ALA A 77 -7.96 -1.86 11.43
N ARG A 78 -7.64 -0.60 11.68
CA ARG A 78 -8.48 0.53 11.25
C ARG A 78 -8.64 0.56 9.72
N ASP A 79 -7.53 0.46 9.00
CA ASP A 79 -7.52 0.52 7.54
C ASP A 79 -8.22 -0.71 6.93
N ALA A 80 -8.02 -1.88 7.54
CA ALA A 80 -8.71 -3.10 7.13
C ALA A 80 -10.23 -2.97 7.28
N GLY A 81 -10.69 -2.38 8.39
CA GLY A 81 -12.11 -2.10 8.61
C GLY A 81 -12.70 -1.26 7.49
N TYR A 82 -12.02 -0.21 7.09
CA TYR A 82 -12.47 0.64 5.98
C TYR A 82 -12.51 -0.13 4.66
N LEU A 83 -11.47 -0.89 4.36
CA LEU A 83 -11.43 -1.71 3.13
C LEU A 83 -12.59 -2.68 3.05
N VAL A 84 -12.91 -3.34 4.16
CA VAL A 84 -13.98 -4.34 4.20
C VAL A 84 -15.36 -3.70 4.25
N ASP A 85 -15.58 -2.76 5.17
CA ASP A 85 -16.91 -2.24 5.45
C ASP A 85 -17.34 -1.15 4.46
N GLU A 86 -16.41 -0.29 4.05
CA GLU A 86 -16.73 0.84 3.16
C GLU A 86 -16.49 0.53 1.70
N LEU A 87 -15.37 -0.15 1.37
CA LEU A 87 -15.01 -0.44 -0.02
C LEU A 87 -15.42 -1.85 -0.47
N GLY A 88 -15.91 -2.68 0.43
CA GLY A 88 -16.46 -3.99 0.08
C GLY A 88 -15.43 -5.06 -0.23
N TYR A 89 -14.18 -4.89 0.20
CA TYR A 89 -13.17 -5.92 0.02
C TYR A 89 -13.41 -7.11 0.94
N ARG A 90 -12.92 -8.27 0.52
CA ARG A 90 -12.85 -9.46 1.35
C ARG A 90 -11.48 -9.53 2.00
N PHE A 91 -11.45 -9.69 3.31
CA PHE A 91 -10.21 -10.01 4.02
C PHE A 91 -9.90 -11.49 3.82
N GLU A 92 -8.86 -11.80 3.07
CA GLU A 92 -8.51 -13.18 2.73
C GLU A 92 -7.63 -13.84 3.77
N SER A 93 -6.55 -13.18 4.15
CA SER A 93 -5.57 -13.75 5.06
C SER A 93 -4.66 -12.68 5.62
N ALA A 94 -4.05 -13.01 6.76
CA ALA A 94 -2.97 -12.21 7.32
C ALA A 94 -1.94 -13.13 7.94
N CYS A 95 -0.70 -12.68 7.95
CA CYS A 95 0.38 -13.35 8.67
C CYS A 95 1.25 -12.33 9.37
N VAL A 96 1.98 -12.80 10.38
CA VAL A 96 2.92 -11.99 11.16
C VAL A 96 4.32 -12.48 10.87
N MET A 97 5.24 -11.53 10.66
CA MET A 97 6.66 -11.82 10.47
C MET A 97 7.45 -11.17 11.59
N ASP A 98 8.31 -11.94 12.25
CA ASP A 98 9.23 -11.43 13.25
C ASP A 98 10.56 -11.11 12.56
N MET A 99 10.63 -9.94 11.94
CA MET A 99 11.81 -9.48 11.22
C MET A 99 12.86 -8.85 12.12
N PHE A 100 12.49 -8.53 13.36
CA PHE A 100 13.36 -7.92 14.34
C PHE A 100 13.30 -8.72 15.64
N PRO A 101 13.93 -9.92 15.69
CA PRO A 101 13.85 -10.79 16.85
C PRO A 101 14.28 -10.10 18.14
N GLN A 102 13.64 -10.43 19.26
CA GLN A 102 13.90 -9.88 20.59
C GLN A 102 13.55 -8.40 20.76
N THR A 103 12.76 -7.85 19.81
CA THR A 103 12.18 -6.51 19.93
C THR A 103 10.65 -6.62 19.96
N SER A 104 9.97 -5.49 20.26
CA SER A 104 8.52 -5.41 20.18
C SER A 104 8.02 -5.14 18.76
N HIS A 105 8.91 -5.01 17.77
CA HIS A 105 8.56 -4.70 16.39
C HIS A 105 8.23 -5.98 15.63
N VAL A 106 7.00 -6.06 15.14
CA VAL A 106 6.55 -7.13 14.24
C VAL A 106 5.98 -6.52 12.97
N GLU A 107 6.18 -7.23 11.87
CA GLU A 107 5.56 -6.90 10.59
C GLU A 107 4.38 -7.82 10.38
N SER A 108 3.30 -7.27 9.85
CA SER A 108 2.12 -8.02 9.45
C SER A 108 1.87 -7.82 7.96
N ILE A 109 1.42 -8.87 7.28
CA ILE A 109 1.01 -8.80 5.89
C ILE A 109 -0.44 -9.25 5.81
N ALA A 110 -1.28 -8.45 5.18
CA ALA A 110 -2.69 -8.77 4.97
C ALA A 110 -3.01 -8.74 3.48
N LEU A 111 -3.85 -9.67 3.05
CA LEU A 111 -4.34 -9.76 1.68
C LEU A 111 -5.83 -9.47 1.65
N PHE A 112 -6.21 -8.56 0.76
CA PHE A 112 -7.60 -8.22 0.48
C PHE A 112 -7.89 -8.48 -0.98
N THR A 113 -9.07 -9.01 -1.26
CA THR A 113 -9.53 -9.24 -2.63
C THR A 113 -10.86 -8.55 -2.87
N LYS A 114 -11.05 -8.06 -4.08
CA LYS A 114 -12.30 -7.44 -4.49
C LYS A 114 -13.40 -8.51 -4.58
N ARG A 115 -14.56 -8.20 -4.03
CA ARG A 115 -15.74 -9.06 -4.15
C ARG A 115 -16.40 -8.97 -5.51
#